data_a936bba30f1db71ef4c64915c8815294
#
_entry.id   a936bba30f1db71ef4c64915c8815294
#
_cell.length_a   1.000
_cell.length_b   1.000
_cell.length_c   1.000
_cell.angle_alpha   90.00
_cell.angle_beta   90.00
_cell.angle_gamma   90.00
#
_symmetry.space_group_name_H-M   'P 1'
#
loop_
_entity.id
_entity.type
_entity.pdbx_description
1 polymer ?
#
loop_
_entity_poly.entity_id
_entity_poly.type
_entity_poly.pdbx_seq_one_letter_code
_entity_poly.pdbx_strand_id
1 'polypeptide(L)'
;MAGLKDTTIASGYRSLLRIDDNSGVGNTIRQVTDGAGELTSLFVSEDSLRVIAKDTDGNTFEVYSKNNENLFRVNSANDYVTALGNYVNTQYAYFGVNYVDFSHIGADTHYPIPFSAASGGGSGYNDVDFGTGTDPDDTFTTADTDTQYASQIVPMMWFVPDNIYIDSVTSIEGADAATGDTTRMHLKSFTFNSGSTSCLTAGTLLAHNSDVTNAGNEQAYESTWTVDSASVSSGKVILAFFRSDSAVNSDMSLNLTIKYHLV
;
A
#
# COMPACT_ATOMS: atom_id res chain seq x y z
N MET A 1 -8.97 -57.20 27.40
CA MET A 1 -8.70 -55.73 27.50
C MET A 1 -7.66 -55.54 28.59
N ALA A 2 -6.44 -55.18 28.22
CA ALA A 2 -5.41 -54.78 29.17
C ALA A 2 -5.87 -53.50 29.85
N GLY A 3 -6.06 -53.54 31.17
CA GLY A 3 -6.53 -52.38 31.93
C GLY A 3 -5.45 -51.31 31.99
N LEU A 4 -5.86 -50.08 31.91
CA LEU A 4 -5.05 -48.84 32.08
C LEU A 4 -4.34 -48.78 33.46
N LYS A 5 -4.40 -49.79 34.26
CA LYS A 5 -4.03 -49.77 35.68
C LYS A 5 -2.53 -49.68 35.97
N ASP A 6 -1.66 -50.00 35.00
CA ASP A 6 -0.21 -50.10 35.22
C ASP A 6 0.62 -49.34 34.14
N THR A 7 -0.02 -48.55 33.28
CA THR A 7 0.65 -47.65 32.33
C THR A 7 0.53 -46.21 32.81
N THR A 8 1.63 -45.54 33.06
CA THR A 8 1.61 -44.08 33.21
C THR A 8 1.07 -43.48 31.92
N ILE A 9 0.24 -42.46 32.02
CA ILE A 9 -0.28 -41.71 30.85
C ILE A 9 0.86 -41.38 29.89
N ALA A 10 2.03 -41.04 30.40
CA ALA A 10 3.23 -40.74 29.64
C ALA A 10 3.76 -41.90 28.78
N SER A 11 3.60 -43.17 29.20
CA SER A 11 4.10 -44.33 28.44
C SER A 11 3.08 -44.94 27.46
N GLY A 12 1.78 -44.74 27.72
CA GLY A 12 0.70 -45.30 26.91
C GLY A 12 0.06 -44.33 25.90
N TYR A 13 0.17 -43.06 26.12
CA TYR A 13 -0.55 -42.01 25.35
C TYR A 13 0.34 -40.84 24.97
N ARG A 14 1.45 -41.11 24.27
CA ARG A 14 2.36 -40.07 23.79
C ARG A 14 1.70 -39.00 22.93
N SER A 15 0.60 -39.37 22.29
CA SER A 15 -0.16 -38.43 21.40
C SER A 15 -1.31 -37.70 22.13
N LEU A 16 -1.48 -37.91 23.44
CA LEU A 16 -2.52 -37.22 24.18
C LEU A 16 -2.08 -35.81 24.56
N LEU A 17 -2.80 -34.80 24.06
CA LEU A 17 -2.56 -33.42 24.48
C LEU A 17 -3.08 -33.21 25.91
N ARG A 18 -2.29 -32.57 26.75
CA ARG A 18 -2.62 -32.19 28.13
C ARG A 18 -2.18 -30.78 28.45
N ILE A 19 -2.75 -30.21 29.50
CA ILE A 19 -2.24 -28.99 30.09
C ILE A 19 -1.04 -29.33 30.95
N ASP A 20 -0.01 -28.54 30.92
CA ASP A 20 1.32 -28.77 31.50
C ASP A 20 1.30 -29.20 32.99
N ASP A 21 0.32 -28.75 33.74
CA ASP A 21 0.05 -29.32 35.08
C ASP A 21 -1.29 -30.08 35.11
N ASN A 22 -1.44 -30.96 36.05
CA ASN A 22 -2.64 -31.76 36.21
C ASN A 22 -3.83 -31.02 36.85
N SER A 23 -3.79 -29.67 36.91
CA SER A 23 -4.82 -28.85 37.58
C SER A 23 -6.01 -28.55 36.69
N GLY A 24 -5.99 -28.98 35.43
CA GLY A 24 -7.05 -28.67 34.46
C GLY A 24 -6.98 -27.22 33.94
N VAL A 25 -8.03 -26.82 33.19
CA VAL A 25 -8.18 -25.44 32.71
C VAL A 25 -8.62 -24.56 33.89
N GLY A 26 -7.93 -23.48 34.11
CA GLY A 26 -8.23 -22.47 35.15
C GLY A 26 -7.93 -21.05 34.64
N ASN A 27 -8.02 -20.05 35.53
CA ASN A 27 -7.82 -18.65 35.19
C ASN A 27 -6.39 -18.30 34.73
N THR A 28 -5.41 -19.19 35.00
CA THR A 28 -4.02 -18.97 34.56
C THR A 28 -3.80 -19.63 33.20
N ILE A 29 -3.30 -18.84 32.24
CA ILE A 29 -2.96 -19.37 30.92
C ILE A 29 -1.79 -20.36 31.02
N ARG A 30 -1.93 -21.54 30.42
CA ARG A 30 -0.97 -22.65 30.51
C ARG A 30 -0.73 -23.28 29.15
N GLN A 31 0.47 -23.78 28.97
CA GLN A 31 0.87 -24.41 27.72
C GLN A 31 0.26 -25.82 27.61
N VAL A 32 -0.15 -26.18 26.43
CA VAL A 32 -0.57 -27.54 26.08
C VAL A 32 0.68 -28.31 25.68
N THR A 33 0.83 -29.52 26.26
CA THR A 33 1.93 -30.42 25.99
C THR A 33 1.38 -31.78 25.48
N ASP A 34 2.23 -32.56 24.85
CA ASP A 34 1.90 -33.94 24.58
C ASP A 34 2.09 -34.86 25.84
N GLY A 35 1.76 -36.14 25.71
CA GLY A 35 1.92 -37.10 26.80
C GLY A 35 3.37 -37.35 27.20
N ALA A 36 4.35 -37.01 26.38
CA ALA A 36 5.77 -37.10 26.68
C ALA A 36 6.33 -35.82 27.35
N GLY A 37 5.52 -34.76 27.41
CA GLY A 37 5.91 -33.45 27.95
C GLY A 37 6.53 -32.52 26.92
N GLU A 38 6.43 -32.85 25.63
CA GLU A 38 6.88 -31.94 24.58
C GLU A 38 5.90 -30.76 24.47
N LEU A 39 6.49 -29.56 24.39
CA LEU A 39 5.76 -28.29 24.39
C LEU A 39 5.15 -27.99 23.02
N THR A 40 3.85 -27.67 22.98
CA THR A 40 3.20 -27.11 21.78
C THR A 40 3.27 -25.61 21.75
N SER A 41 2.89 -25.00 20.62
CA SER A 41 2.69 -23.54 20.52
C SER A 41 1.37 -23.05 21.13
N LEU A 42 0.54 -23.93 21.65
CA LEU A 42 -0.81 -23.65 22.13
C LEU A 42 -0.84 -23.43 23.64
N PHE A 43 -1.48 -22.34 24.08
CA PHE A 43 -1.72 -22.03 25.48
C PHE A 43 -3.22 -21.78 25.70
N VAL A 44 -3.76 -22.25 26.82
CA VAL A 44 -5.18 -22.15 27.15
C VAL A 44 -5.41 -21.73 28.60
N SER A 45 -6.49 -20.98 28.83
CA SER A 45 -7.11 -20.73 30.14
C SER A 45 -8.63 -20.76 29.98
N GLU A 46 -9.38 -20.55 31.06
CA GLU A 46 -10.86 -20.43 30.99
C GLU A 46 -11.30 -19.33 30.03
N ASP A 47 -10.54 -18.21 29.96
CA ASP A 47 -10.93 -16.98 29.25
C ASP A 47 -10.15 -16.75 27.97
N SER A 48 -9.07 -17.51 27.72
CA SER A 48 -8.20 -17.20 26.59
C SER A 48 -7.53 -18.39 25.92
N LEU A 49 -7.32 -18.26 24.64
CA LEU A 49 -6.51 -19.09 23.79
C LEU A 49 -5.36 -18.26 23.23
N ARG A 50 -4.12 -18.73 23.38
CA ARG A 50 -2.95 -18.05 22.83
C ARG A 50 -2.12 -19.04 22.02
N VAL A 51 -1.68 -18.62 20.85
CA VAL A 51 -0.68 -19.33 20.04
C VAL A 51 0.58 -18.50 20.04
N ILE A 52 1.70 -19.10 20.47
CA ILE A 52 3.00 -18.42 20.53
C ILE A 52 3.96 -19.19 19.63
N ALA A 53 4.55 -18.50 18.67
CA ALA A 53 5.61 -19.08 17.83
C ALA A 53 6.80 -19.50 18.71
N LYS A 54 7.33 -20.69 18.48
CA LYS A 54 8.49 -21.20 19.20
C LYS A 54 9.80 -20.71 18.60
N ASP A 55 9.78 -20.40 17.31
CA ASP A 55 10.91 -19.87 16.55
C ASP A 55 10.41 -18.85 15.49
N THR A 56 11.34 -18.25 14.76
CA THR A 56 11.06 -17.22 13.74
C THR A 56 10.87 -17.82 12.33
N ASP A 57 10.79 -19.12 12.18
CA ASP A 57 10.91 -19.78 10.87
C ASP A 57 9.59 -20.03 10.15
N GLY A 58 8.51 -19.34 10.46
CA GLY A 58 7.35 -19.58 9.66
C GLY A 58 5.98 -19.09 10.15
N ASN A 59 4.96 -19.75 9.66
CA ASN A 59 3.59 -19.44 9.94
C ASN A 59 3.18 -20.02 11.30
N THR A 60 2.83 -19.15 12.23
CA THR A 60 2.46 -19.54 13.59
C THR A 60 1.06 -20.12 13.66
N PHE A 61 0.17 -19.64 12.80
CA PHE A 61 -1.22 -20.09 12.73
C PHE A 61 -1.71 -20.06 11.29
N GLU A 62 -2.34 -21.15 10.85
CA GLU A 62 -2.86 -21.28 9.50
C GLU A 62 -4.21 -22.00 9.50
N VAL A 63 -5.12 -21.53 8.65
CA VAL A 63 -6.39 -22.16 8.36
C VAL A 63 -6.44 -22.53 6.89
N TYR A 64 -6.71 -23.78 6.58
CA TYR A 64 -6.81 -24.28 5.21
C TYR A 64 -8.24 -24.71 4.85
N SER A 65 -8.58 -24.56 3.59
CA SER A 65 -9.79 -25.17 3.01
C SER A 65 -9.65 -26.69 2.90
N LYS A 66 -10.76 -27.37 2.64
CA LYS A 66 -10.74 -28.83 2.33
C LYS A 66 -9.88 -29.19 1.11
N ASN A 67 -9.58 -28.24 0.24
CA ASN A 67 -8.75 -28.42 -0.95
C ASN A 67 -7.28 -28.04 -0.69
N ASN A 68 -6.89 -27.84 0.56
CA ASN A 68 -5.55 -27.43 0.97
C ASN A 68 -5.14 -26.03 0.49
N GLU A 69 -6.11 -25.13 0.32
CA GLU A 69 -5.87 -23.71 0.02
C GLU A 69 -5.75 -22.93 1.33
N ASN A 70 -4.75 -22.07 1.46
CA ASN A 70 -4.57 -21.25 2.66
C ASN A 70 -5.64 -20.15 2.70
N LEU A 71 -6.52 -20.20 3.70
CA LEU A 71 -7.59 -19.24 3.90
C LEU A 71 -7.19 -18.08 4.82
N PHE A 72 -6.37 -18.37 5.84
CA PHE A 72 -5.91 -17.39 6.81
C PHE A 72 -4.55 -17.81 7.34
N ARG A 73 -3.64 -16.84 7.49
CA ARG A 73 -2.28 -17.08 7.96
C ARG A 73 -1.81 -15.95 8.86
N VAL A 74 -1.20 -16.31 9.96
CA VAL A 74 -0.37 -15.44 10.80
C VAL A 74 1.08 -15.87 10.62
N ASN A 75 1.91 -15.00 10.07
CA ASN A 75 3.33 -15.23 9.90
C ASN A 75 4.10 -14.39 10.91
N SER A 76 4.63 -15.02 11.94
CA SER A 76 5.37 -14.35 13.01
C SER A 76 6.84 -14.08 12.68
N ALA A 77 7.36 -14.67 11.61
CA ALA A 77 8.71 -14.38 11.13
C ALA A 77 8.82 -13.03 10.43
N ASN A 78 7.71 -12.59 9.81
CA ASN A 78 7.66 -11.35 9.04
C ASN A 78 6.56 -10.39 9.52
N ASP A 79 5.96 -10.66 10.68
CA ASP A 79 4.97 -9.82 11.36
C ASP A 79 3.75 -9.41 10.52
N TYR A 80 3.21 -10.35 9.70
CA TYR A 80 2.04 -10.07 8.91
C TYR A 80 0.91 -11.11 9.07
N VAL A 81 -0.30 -10.68 8.71
CA VAL A 81 -1.51 -11.52 8.63
C VAL A 81 -2.12 -11.43 7.25
N THR A 82 -2.42 -12.58 6.64
CA THR A 82 -3.09 -12.62 5.33
C THR A 82 -4.38 -13.43 5.38
N ALA A 83 -5.33 -13.06 4.52
CA ALA A 83 -6.53 -13.83 4.22
C ALA A 83 -6.70 -13.95 2.71
N LEU A 84 -6.88 -15.16 2.21
CA LEU A 84 -6.97 -15.45 0.77
C LEU A 84 -5.83 -14.86 -0.05
N GLY A 85 -4.62 -14.86 0.52
CA GLY A 85 -3.41 -14.34 -0.11
C GLY A 85 -3.23 -12.83 -0.07
N ASN A 86 -4.18 -12.06 0.48
CA ASN A 86 -4.05 -10.63 0.66
C ASN A 86 -3.78 -10.28 2.12
N TYR A 87 -3.05 -9.19 2.38
CA TYR A 87 -2.92 -8.64 3.73
C TYR A 87 -4.28 -8.23 4.27
N VAL A 88 -4.58 -8.56 5.54
CA VAL A 88 -5.90 -8.22 6.14
C VAL A 88 -6.09 -6.74 6.36
N ASN A 89 -5.01 -5.95 6.37
CA ASN A 89 -4.98 -4.49 6.48
C ASN A 89 -4.78 -3.80 5.12
N THR A 90 -5.09 -4.47 4.01
CA THR A 90 -5.06 -3.87 2.67
C THR A 90 -6.03 -2.70 2.57
N GLN A 91 -5.53 -1.60 2.02
CA GLN A 91 -6.27 -0.37 1.77
C GLN A 91 -6.02 0.12 0.35
N TYR A 92 -6.82 1.10 -0.08
CA TYR A 92 -6.72 1.72 -1.39
C TYR A 92 -6.74 3.24 -1.26
N ALA A 93 -5.89 3.90 -2.04
CA ALA A 93 -5.90 5.35 -2.19
C ALA A 93 -6.07 5.70 -3.68
N TYR A 94 -6.65 6.86 -3.94
CA TYR A 94 -7.03 7.27 -5.28
C TYR A 94 -6.56 8.70 -5.57
N PHE A 95 -5.95 8.89 -6.74
CA PHE A 95 -5.76 10.19 -7.35
C PHE A 95 -6.56 10.22 -8.64
N GLY A 96 -7.01 11.39 -9.04
CA GLY A 96 -7.73 11.49 -10.29
C GLY A 96 -8.12 12.91 -10.65
N VAL A 97 -8.33 13.10 -11.94
CA VAL A 97 -8.81 14.34 -12.52
C VAL A 97 -9.73 14.02 -13.69
N ASN A 98 -10.89 14.66 -13.74
CA ASN A 98 -11.89 14.40 -14.77
C ASN A 98 -11.59 15.04 -16.12
N TYR A 99 -10.76 16.08 -16.13
CA TYR A 99 -10.52 16.86 -17.32
C TYR A 99 -9.27 17.70 -17.14
N VAL A 100 -8.25 17.42 -17.91
CA VAL A 100 -7.06 18.24 -18.01
C VAL A 100 -7.06 18.87 -19.39
N ASP A 101 -7.19 20.19 -19.44
CA ASP A 101 -7.04 20.96 -20.67
C ASP A 101 -5.54 21.21 -20.90
N PHE A 102 -4.96 20.47 -21.83
CA PHE A 102 -3.55 20.58 -22.16
C PHE A 102 -3.15 21.90 -22.81
N SER A 103 -4.09 22.74 -23.22
CA SER A 103 -3.77 24.08 -23.73
C SER A 103 -3.08 24.99 -22.68
N HIS A 104 -3.12 24.60 -21.41
CA HIS A 104 -2.55 25.35 -20.27
C HIS A 104 -1.33 24.69 -19.67
N ILE A 105 -0.86 23.55 -20.17
CA ILE A 105 0.32 22.85 -19.66
C ILE A 105 1.46 22.90 -20.66
N GLY A 106 2.69 22.87 -20.14
CA GLY A 106 3.91 22.77 -20.95
C GLY A 106 4.19 21.34 -21.37
N ALA A 107 4.70 21.17 -22.60
CA ALA A 107 5.21 19.86 -23.02
C ALA A 107 6.32 19.38 -22.06
N ASP A 108 6.38 18.08 -21.85
CA ASP A 108 7.37 17.43 -21.00
C ASP A 108 7.41 17.91 -19.54
N THR A 109 6.41 18.63 -19.07
CA THR A 109 6.36 19.17 -17.72
C THR A 109 5.52 18.28 -16.81
N HIS A 110 5.98 18.06 -15.57
CA HIS A 110 5.28 17.25 -14.57
C HIS A 110 4.28 18.10 -13.79
N TYR A 111 3.01 17.71 -13.83
CA TYR A 111 1.91 18.35 -13.11
C TYR A 111 1.28 17.41 -12.09
N PRO A 112 0.98 17.89 -10.87
CA PRO A 112 0.38 17.04 -9.86
C PRO A 112 -1.08 16.70 -10.18
N ILE A 113 -1.47 15.47 -9.86
CA ILE A 113 -2.85 14.95 -9.97
C ILE A 113 -3.54 15.12 -8.61
N PRO A 114 -4.78 15.61 -8.54
CA PRO A 114 -5.51 15.76 -7.30
C PRO A 114 -5.68 14.46 -6.52
N PHE A 115 -5.46 14.54 -5.20
CA PHE A 115 -5.83 13.49 -4.24
C PHE A 115 -7.24 13.78 -3.73
N SER A 116 -8.12 12.77 -3.69
CA SER A 116 -9.48 12.88 -3.17
C SER A 116 -10.29 14.10 -3.67
N ALA A 117 -11.05 13.93 -4.73
CA ALA A 117 -12.16 14.81 -5.14
C ALA A 117 -11.86 16.32 -5.14
N ALA A 118 -10.63 16.74 -5.29
CA ALA A 118 -10.37 18.11 -5.67
C ALA A 118 -11.10 18.34 -6.98
N SER A 119 -12.06 19.23 -6.96
CA SER A 119 -12.93 19.52 -8.09
C SER A 119 -12.07 19.75 -9.33
N GLY A 120 -12.33 18.96 -10.33
CA GLY A 120 -11.66 19.10 -11.59
C GLY A 120 -11.82 20.47 -12.21
N GLY A 121 -10.99 20.73 -13.17
CA GLY A 121 -11.31 21.64 -14.24
C GLY A 121 -11.36 23.12 -13.85
N GLY A 122 -10.36 23.60 -13.22
CA GLY A 122 -10.08 25.02 -13.27
C GLY A 122 -8.65 25.21 -13.76
N SER A 123 -8.40 26.20 -14.55
CA SER A 123 -7.07 26.56 -15.05
C SER A 123 -6.01 26.76 -13.95
N GLY A 124 -6.41 26.79 -12.68
CA GLY A 124 -5.53 27.15 -11.58
C GLY A 124 -4.64 26.03 -11.01
N TYR A 125 -4.95 24.75 -11.19
CA TYR A 125 -4.07 23.71 -10.64
C TYR A 125 -2.99 23.27 -11.64
N ASN A 126 -3.14 23.61 -12.89
CA ASN A 126 -2.19 23.32 -13.96
C ASN A 126 -0.95 24.22 -13.92
N ASP A 127 -0.97 25.24 -13.08
CA ASP A 127 0.13 26.22 -12.98
C ASP A 127 1.26 25.73 -12.06
N VAL A 128 1.00 24.70 -11.26
CA VAL A 128 2.00 24.13 -10.36
C VAL A 128 2.77 23.04 -11.09
N ASP A 129 4.02 23.28 -11.43
CA ASP A 129 4.88 22.32 -12.09
C ASP A 129 5.98 21.75 -11.18
N PHE A 130 6.48 20.58 -11.53
CA PHE A 130 7.58 19.88 -10.89
C PHE A 130 8.72 19.59 -11.88
N GLY A 131 8.94 20.52 -12.81
CA GLY A 131 10.06 20.47 -13.75
C GLY A 131 9.83 19.60 -14.97
N THR A 132 10.83 19.62 -15.86
CA THR A 132 10.82 18.94 -17.17
C THR A 132 11.81 17.76 -17.23
N GLY A 133 12.26 17.26 -16.08
CA GLY A 133 13.17 16.11 -16.00
C GLY A 133 12.53 14.79 -16.46
N THR A 134 13.27 13.71 -16.35
CA THR A 134 12.72 12.34 -16.53
C THR A 134 11.69 12.04 -15.45
N ASP A 135 12.00 12.42 -14.21
CA ASP A 135 11.14 12.32 -13.05
C ASP A 135 10.74 13.70 -12.55
N PRO A 136 9.64 13.85 -11.80
CA PRO A 136 9.30 15.11 -11.13
C PRO A 136 10.40 15.59 -10.19
N ASP A 137 10.52 16.90 -10.01
CA ASP A 137 11.49 17.49 -9.10
C ASP A 137 11.36 16.97 -7.66
N ASP A 138 12.47 16.97 -6.92
CA ASP A 138 12.56 16.50 -5.53
C ASP A 138 12.12 17.52 -4.50
N THR A 139 11.81 18.73 -4.93
CA THR A 139 11.46 19.86 -4.06
C THR A 139 10.35 20.69 -4.68
N PHE A 140 9.51 21.27 -3.81
CA PHE A 140 8.57 22.30 -4.19
C PHE A 140 8.68 23.47 -3.24
N THR A 141 8.81 24.67 -3.79
CA THR A 141 8.92 25.92 -3.02
C THR A 141 7.85 26.89 -3.49
N THR A 142 7.05 27.40 -2.55
CA THR A 142 6.05 28.44 -2.84
C THR A 142 6.73 29.79 -3.13
N ALA A 143 6.16 30.56 -4.03
CA ALA A 143 6.65 31.88 -4.40
C ALA A 143 5.51 32.89 -4.43
N ASP A 144 5.78 34.12 -3.96
CA ASP A 144 4.78 35.23 -3.93
C ASP A 144 4.48 35.84 -5.29
N THR A 145 5.38 35.65 -6.26
CA THR A 145 5.33 36.34 -7.57
C THR A 145 5.13 35.36 -8.74
N ASP A 146 4.91 34.08 -8.43
CA ASP A 146 4.79 33.00 -9.39
C ASP A 146 3.49 32.22 -9.13
N THR A 147 3.20 31.26 -9.97
CA THR A 147 2.00 30.39 -9.89
C THR A 147 2.12 29.27 -8.84
N GLN A 148 3.19 29.23 -8.08
CA GLN A 148 3.49 28.17 -7.10
C GLN A 148 2.97 28.51 -5.71
N TYR A 149 1.66 28.38 -5.49
CA TYR A 149 1.03 28.69 -4.21
C TYR A 149 0.75 27.44 -3.37
N ALA A 150 0.89 27.58 -2.05
CA ALA A 150 0.54 26.48 -1.11
C ALA A 150 -0.91 26.01 -1.26
N SER A 151 -1.84 26.91 -1.58
CA SER A 151 -3.25 26.58 -1.81
C SER A 151 -3.49 25.70 -3.03
N GLN A 152 -2.60 25.71 -4.01
CA GLN A 152 -2.71 24.90 -5.22
C GLN A 152 -2.18 23.47 -4.99
N ILE A 153 -1.14 23.31 -4.17
CA ILE A 153 -0.51 22.00 -3.94
C ILE A 153 -1.22 21.17 -2.85
N VAL A 154 -1.85 21.80 -1.86
CA VAL A 154 -2.51 21.10 -0.75
C VAL A 154 -3.57 20.09 -1.22
N PRO A 155 -4.44 20.38 -2.21
CA PRO A 155 -5.41 19.40 -2.71
C PRO A 155 -4.78 18.17 -3.41
N MET A 156 -3.51 18.25 -3.77
CA MET A 156 -2.77 17.20 -4.46
C MET A 156 -2.08 16.21 -3.51
N MET A 157 -2.00 16.59 -2.21
CA MET A 157 -1.24 15.85 -1.20
C MET A 157 -2.06 14.74 -0.56
N TRP A 158 -1.52 13.56 -0.54
CA TRP A 158 -1.94 12.49 0.37
C TRP A 158 -0.99 12.42 1.56
N PHE A 159 -1.46 12.86 2.74
CA PHE A 159 -0.70 12.72 3.98
C PHE A 159 -0.78 11.27 4.50
N VAL A 160 0.38 10.69 4.83
CA VAL A 160 0.53 9.31 5.29
C VAL A 160 0.71 9.31 6.81
N PRO A 161 -0.33 8.97 7.61
CA PRO A 161 -0.25 9.03 9.07
C PRO A 161 0.53 7.88 9.69
N ASP A 162 0.56 6.71 9.03
CA ASP A 162 1.21 5.49 9.49
C ASP A 162 2.21 5.00 8.45
N ASN A 163 3.13 4.11 8.84
CA ASN A 163 4.00 3.46 7.87
C ASN A 163 3.16 2.59 6.92
N ILE A 164 3.43 2.70 5.63
CA ILE A 164 2.73 1.92 4.60
C ILE A 164 3.72 1.21 3.68
N TYR A 165 3.23 0.14 3.08
CA TYR A 165 3.90 -0.55 1.98
C TYR A 165 2.99 -0.60 0.76
N ILE A 166 3.47 -0.11 -0.38
CA ILE A 166 2.74 -0.07 -1.65
C ILE A 166 2.84 -1.46 -2.30
N ASP A 167 1.69 -2.12 -2.46
CA ASP A 167 1.61 -3.44 -3.08
C ASP A 167 1.58 -3.37 -4.60
N SER A 168 0.81 -2.43 -5.14
CA SER A 168 0.68 -2.19 -6.58
C SER A 168 0.06 -0.82 -6.87
N VAL A 169 0.32 -0.34 -8.07
CA VAL A 169 -0.25 0.89 -8.61
C VAL A 169 -0.81 0.59 -10.00
N THR A 170 -2.00 1.07 -10.28
CA THR A 170 -2.68 0.91 -11.58
C THR A 170 -3.33 2.23 -11.97
N SER A 171 -3.24 2.61 -13.24
CA SER A 171 -3.94 3.78 -13.78
C SER A 171 -4.88 3.41 -14.90
N ILE A 172 -5.90 4.24 -15.05
CA ILE A 172 -6.74 4.31 -16.25
C ILE A 172 -6.67 5.75 -16.75
N GLU A 173 -6.31 5.93 -17.98
CA GLU A 173 -6.23 7.22 -18.65
C GLU A 173 -7.08 7.20 -19.92
N GLY A 174 -7.82 8.27 -20.15
CA GLY A 174 -8.65 8.45 -21.35
C GLY A 174 -8.30 9.77 -22.00
N ALA A 175 -8.01 9.74 -23.30
CA ALA A 175 -7.65 10.90 -24.10
C ALA A 175 -8.72 11.20 -25.15
N ASP A 176 -8.96 12.47 -25.37
CA ASP A 176 -9.76 13.02 -26.48
C ASP A 176 -8.84 13.68 -27.50
N ALA A 177 -8.95 13.25 -28.75
CA ALA A 177 -8.35 13.87 -29.95
C ALA A 177 -6.82 13.97 -29.99
N ALA A 178 -6.09 13.24 -29.17
CA ALA A 178 -4.62 13.36 -29.02
C ALA A 178 -3.85 12.22 -29.71
N THR A 179 -4.15 11.94 -30.98
CA THR A 179 -3.42 10.90 -31.71
C THR A 179 -1.93 11.19 -31.79
N GLY A 180 -1.11 10.29 -31.22
CA GLY A 180 0.34 10.39 -31.21
C GLY A 180 0.91 11.01 -29.95
N ASP A 181 0.10 11.64 -29.09
CA ASP A 181 0.56 12.20 -27.83
C ASP A 181 0.90 11.06 -26.85
N THR A 182 1.97 11.24 -26.11
CA THR A 182 2.49 10.28 -25.16
C THR A 182 2.40 10.85 -23.76
N THR A 183 1.83 10.08 -22.85
CA THR A 183 1.73 10.45 -21.43
C THR A 183 2.54 9.51 -20.57
N ARG A 184 2.99 10.02 -19.43
CA ARG A 184 3.64 9.26 -18.38
C ARG A 184 3.20 9.78 -17.03
N MET A 185 3.04 8.85 -16.09
CA MET A 185 2.68 9.18 -14.72
C MET A 185 3.72 8.69 -13.72
N HIS A 186 3.83 9.41 -12.61
CA HIS A 186 4.76 9.14 -11.52
C HIS A 186 4.05 9.26 -10.18
N LEU A 187 4.49 8.47 -9.21
CA LEU A 187 4.10 8.58 -7.81
C LEU A 187 5.37 8.88 -6.99
N LYS A 188 5.33 9.91 -6.15
CA LYS A 188 6.50 10.36 -5.41
C LYS A 188 6.14 10.73 -3.98
N SER A 189 6.98 10.38 -3.01
CA SER A 189 6.83 10.82 -1.62
C SER A 189 7.77 11.96 -1.31
N PHE A 190 7.36 12.83 -0.37
CA PHE A 190 8.13 13.99 0.07
C PHE A 190 8.13 14.11 1.58
N THR A 191 9.14 14.79 2.12
CA THR A 191 9.10 15.34 3.47
C THR A 191 8.26 16.62 3.43
N PHE A 192 7.22 16.68 4.25
CA PHE A 192 6.40 17.87 4.41
C PHE A 192 6.97 18.78 5.50
N ASN A 193 7.36 19.99 5.13
CA ASN A 193 7.93 20.99 6.04
C ASN A 193 6.85 22.04 6.39
N SER A 194 6.12 21.77 7.47
CA SER A 194 5.03 22.64 7.91
C SER A 194 5.50 24.06 8.20
N GLY A 195 4.83 25.06 7.62
CA GLY A 195 5.14 26.47 7.82
C GLY A 195 6.34 27.00 7.01
N SER A 196 6.93 26.18 6.14
CA SER A 196 8.04 26.56 5.27
C SER A 196 7.55 26.90 3.85
N THR A 197 8.19 27.86 3.21
CA THR A 197 8.02 28.11 1.76
C THR A 197 8.55 26.93 0.94
N SER A 198 9.64 26.27 1.38
CA SER A 198 10.08 24.99 0.82
C SER A 198 9.27 23.86 1.46
N CYS A 199 7.98 23.80 1.19
CA CYS A 199 7.05 22.94 1.90
C CYS A 199 7.21 21.43 1.57
N LEU A 200 7.77 21.10 0.40
CA LEU A 200 8.10 19.72 0.02
C LEU A 200 9.59 19.61 -0.31
N THR A 201 10.25 18.62 0.30
CA THR A 201 11.67 18.32 0.06
C THR A 201 11.94 16.81 0.08
N ALA A 202 13.14 16.44 -0.34
CA ALA A 202 13.60 15.05 -0.33
C ALA A 202 12.62 14.08 -1.02
N GLY A 203 12.24 14.44 -2.24
CA GLY A 203 11.39 13.62 -3.10
C GLY A 203 11.99 12.24 -3.35
N THR A 204 11.19 11.20 -3.27
CA THR A 204 11.57 9.81 -3.55
C THR A 204 10.56 9.21 -4.52
N LEU A 205 11.02 8.74 -5.66
CA LEU A 205 10.18 8.03 -6.63
C LEU A 205 9.67 6.72 -6.00
N LEU A 206 8.35 6.55 -5.97
CA LEU A 206 7.68 5.38 -5.42
C LEU A 206 7.27 4.41 -6.51
N ALA A 207 6.73 4.95 -7.61
CA ALA A 207 6.29 4.15 -8.74
C ALA A 207 6.14 5.02 -10.01
N HIS A 208 6.18 4.37 -11.18
CA HIS A 208 5.90 5.01 -12.48
C HIS A 208 5.27 4.01 -13.45
N ASN A 209 4.51 4.49 -14.43
CA ASN A 209 4.10 3.69 -15.57
C ASN A 209 5.12 3.78 -16.72
N SER A 210 4.98 2.91 -17.71
CA SER A 210 5.61 3.12 -19.02
C SER A 210 4.87 4.20 -19.78
N ASP A 211 5.54 4.78 -20.78
CA ASP A 211 4.92 5.73 -21.70
C ASP A 211 3.69 5.09 -22.37
N VAL A 212 2.58 5.82 -22.36
CA VAL A 212 1.33 5.45 -23.04
C VAL A 212 1.10 6.41 -24.19
N THR A 213 1.20 5.90 -25.42
CA THR A 213 0.97 6.71 -26.62
C THR A 213 -0.45 6.47 -27.11
N ASN A 214 -1.23 7.55 -27.25
CA ASN A 214 -2.57 7.51 -27.80
C ASN A 214 -2.52 7.20 -29.30
N ALA A 215 -3.05 6.04 -29.69
CA ALA A 215 -3.00 5.56 -31.08
C ALA A 215 -4.12 6.11 -31.97
N GLY A 216 -5.12 6.74 -31.40
CA GLY A 216 -6.27 7.30 -32.11
C GLY A 216 -7.06 8.24 -31.22
N ASN A 217 -8.15 8.78 -31.73
CA ASN A 217 -9.04 9.64 -30.96
C ASN A 217 -9.87 8.81 -29.97
N GLU A 218 -10.21 9.37 -28.82
CA GLU A 218 -11.19 8.80 -27.88
C GLU A 218 -10.84 7.38 -27.37
N GLN A 219 -9.61 7.18 -26.95
CA GLN A 219 -9.18 5.89 -26.44
C GLN A 219 -8.90 5.95 -24.93
N ALA A 220 -9.14 4.82 -24.26
CA ALA A 220 -8.79 4.62 -22.86
C ALA A 220 -7.78 3.48 -22.71
N TYR A 221 -6.84 3.66 -21.82
CA TYR A 221 -5.76 2.71 -21.54
C TYR A 221 -5.70 2.37 -20.06
N GLU A 222 -5.37 1.12 -19.77
CA GLU A 222 -5.02 0.66 -18.43
C GLU A 222 -3.50 0.42 -18.37
N SER A 223 -2.86 0.87 -17.31
CA SER A 223 -1.43 0.67 -17.09
C SER A 223 -1.18 0.11 -15.71
N THR A 224 -0.41 -0.97 -15.63
CA THR A 224 0.19 -1.46 -14.38
C THR A 224 1.59 -0.86 -14.24
N TRP A 225 1.89 -0.32 -13.07
CA TRP A 225 3.11 0.45 -12.83
C TRP A 225 4.26 -0.40 -12.29
N THR A 226 5.46 0.07 -12.52
CA THR A 226 6.64 -0.39 -11.79
C THR A 226 6.68 0.29 -10.43
N VAL A 227 6.79 -0.47 -9.35
CA VAL A 227 7.03 0.05 -7.99
C VAL A 227 8.54 0.12 -7.77
N ASP A 228 9.07 1.33 -7.62
CA ASP A 228 10.51 1.60 -7.44
C ASP A 228 10.90 1.56 -5.96
N SER A 229 10.05 2.14 -5.10
CA SER A 229 10.25 2.19 -3.66
C SER A 229 8.93 1.99 -2.95
N ALA A 230 8.69 0.79 -2.44
CA ALA A 230 7.39 0.42 -1.87
C ALA A 230 7.12 1.00 -0.48
N SER A 231 8.16 1.20 0.35
CA SER A 231 8.01 1.60 1.75
C SER A 231 7.92 3.11 1.89
N VAL A 232 6.90 3.60 2.59
CA VAL A 232 6.72 5.02 2.93
C VAL A 232 6.53 5.16 4.42
N SER A 233 7.39 5.94 5.07
CA SER A 233 7.30 6.22 6.50
C SER A 233 6.15 7.18 6.82
N SER A 234 5.60 7.06 8.03
CA SER A 234 4.62 8.00 8.57
C SER A 234 5.13 9.46 8.55
N GLY A 235 4.21 10.40 8.39
CA GLY A 235 4.51 11.84 8.33
C GLY A 235 4.99 12.34 6.96
N LYS A 236 5.15 11.46 5.97
CA LYS A 236 5.38 11.85 4.57
C LYS A 236 4.08 12.28 3.90
N VAL A 237 4.22 13.00 2.79
CA VAL A 237 3.14 13.22 1.83
C VAL A 237 3.47 12.54 0.50
N ILE A 238 2.46 12.02 -0.16
CA ILE A 238 2.57 11.42 -1.49
C ILE A 238 1.82 12.31 -2.48
N LEU A 239 2.41 12.51 -3.64
CA LEU A 239 1.80 13.16 -4.80
C LEU A 239 1.91 12.21 -6.01
N ALA A 240 0.87 12.24 -6.83
CA ALA A 240 0.89 11.66 -8.16
C ALA A 240 1.07 12.76 -9.20
N PHE A 241 1.73 12.44 -10.29
CA PHE A 241 2.05 13.38 -11.38
C PHE A 241 1.71 12.75 -12.71
N PHE A 242 1.34 13.59 -13.67
CA PHE A 242 1.34 13.26 -15.08
C PHE A 242 2.24 14.21 -15.86
N ARG A 243 2.70 13.74 -17.00
CA ARG A 243 3.48 14.49 -17.98
C ARG A 243 3.01 14.10 -19.38
N SER A 244 2.95 15.03 -20.32
CA SER A 244 2.73 14.75 -21.73
C SER A 244 3.89 15.29 -22.56
N ASP A 245 4.23 14.62 -23.65
CA ASP A 245 5.22 15.09 -24.64
C ASP A 245 4.67 16.22 -25.53
N SER A 246 3.37 16.47 -25.47
CA SER A 246 2.67 17.50 -26.25
C SER A 246 2.04 18.55 -25.35
N ALA A 247 2.05 19.80 -25.81
CA ALA A 247 1.31 20.92 -25.21
C ALA A 247 0.02 21.24 -25.98
N VAL A 248 -0.49 20.32 -26.77
CA VAL A 248 -1.53 20.62 -27.75
C VAL A 248 -2.90 20.11 -27.31
N ASN A 249 -3.86 21.02 -27.17
CA ASN A 249 -5.33 20.93 -27.25
C ASN A 249 -6.01 19.53 -27.08
N SER A 250 -5.44 18.69 -26.24
CA SER A 250 -6.01 17.37 -25.94
C SER A 250 -6.55 17.39 -24.53
N ASP A 251 -7.70 16.81 -24.36
CA ASP A 251 -8.29 16.63 -23.05
C ASP A 251 -8.00 15.24 -22.51
N MET A 252 -7.60 15.13 -21.26
CA MET A 252 -7.39 13.84 -20.63
C MET A 252 -8.13 13.72 -19.30
N SER A 253 -8.58 12.52 -19.02
CA SER A 253 -9.04 12.12 -17.69
C SER A 253 -8.11 11.03 -17.17
N LEU A 254 -7.71 11.17 -15.91
CA LEU A 254 -6.74 10.29 -15.27
C LEU A 254 -7.34 9.74 -13.98
N ASN A 255 -7.20 8.44 -13.77
CA ASN A 255 -7.56 7.78 -12.53
C ASN A 255 -6.43 6.84 -12.11
N LEU A 256 -5.93 7.02 -10.90
CA LEU A 256 -4.86 6.23 -10.33
C LEU A 256 -5.34 5.53 -9.07
N THR A 257 -5.16 4.22 -9.01
CA THR A 257 -5.47 3.38 -7.84
C THR A 257 -4.18 2.83 -7.25
N ILE A 258 -3.95 3.08 -5.98
CA ILE A 258 -2.83 2.57 -5.21
C ILE A 258 -3.37 1.55 -4.22
N LYS A 259 -2.89 0.31 -4.31
CA LYS A 259 -3.12 -0.73 -3.31
C LYS A 259 -1.95 -0.72 -2.33
N TYR A 260 -2.23 -0.65 -1.03
CA TYR A 260 -1.20 -0.64 0.00
C TYR A 260 -1.68 -1.34 1.27
N HIS A 261 -0.75 -1.64 2.17
CA HIS A 261 -1.05 -2.11 3.52
C HIS A 261 -0.23 -1.34 4.57
N LEU A 262 -0.69 -1.36 5.81
CA LEU A 262 0.03 -0.81 6.96
C LEU A 262 1.13 -1.77 7.41
N VAL A 263 2.28 -1.24 7.82
CA VAL A 263 3.44 -2.01 8.30
C VAL A 263 3.94 -1.51 9.64
#